data_3ddfc0ec13421e45bdd8e4f4c565e3d1
#
_entry.id   3ddfc0ec13421e45bdd8e4f4c565e3d1
#
_cell.length_a   1.000
_cell.length_b   1.000
_cell.length_c   1.000
_cell.angle_alpha   90.00
_cell.angle_beta   90.00
_cell.angle_gamma   90.00
#
_symmetry.space_group_name_H-M   'P 1'
#
loop_
_entity.id
_entity.type
_entity.pdbx_description
1 polymer ?
#
loop_
_entity_poly.entity_id
_entity_poly.type
_entity_poly.pdbx_seq_one_letter_code
_entity_poly.pdbx_strand_id
1 'polypeptide(L)'
;YQMAMEMDFPDAIERMAEAYLGDELGLEKDEKTALKLFKRAAKLGNAAAQYNLGMAYACGYYGVTADRETALHWLKKSVKGENPMACLQVGLYYYYTVKTEAAYKKAFELFTDAYNFGEEQAIINIGLCYLQGNGVKEDKKEAVKCFRTAAEKCSSGVAYHNLGICYENGFGVRK
;
A
#
# COMPACT_ATOMS: atom_id res chain seq x y z
N TYR A 1 -10.07 -25.68 3.78
CA TYR A 1 -10.51 -24.40 3.21
C TYR A 1 -12.00 -24.43 2.81
N GLN A 2 -12.51 -25.44 2.09
CA GLN A 2 -13.92 -25.52 1.70
C GLN A 2 -14.89 -25.42 2.88
N MET A 3 -14.68 -26.18 3.94
CA MET A 3 -15.48 -26.11 5.17
C MET A 3 -15.43 -24.70 5.81
N ALA A 4 -14.24 -24.07 5.85
CA ALA A 4 -14.10 -22.73 6.40
C ALA A 4 -14.78 -21.65 5.51
N MET A 5 -14.86 -21.86 4.21
CA MET A 5 -15.63 -21.02 3.29
C MET A 5 -17.14 -21.16 3.48
N GLU A 6 -17.62 -22.35 3.79
CA GLU A 6 -19.05 -22.61 4.11
C GLU A 6 -19.44 -21.93 5.42
N MET A 7 -18.51 -21.79 6.36
CA MET A 7 -18.70 -21.11 7.65
C MET A 7 -18.43 -19.59 7.61
N ASP A 8 -18.27 -18.98 6.41
CA ASP A 8 -18.02 -17.54 6.21
C ASP A 8 -16.80 -16.98 6.96
N PHE A 9 -15.72 -17.77 7.13
CA PHE A 9 -14.47 -17.24 7.65
C PHE A 9 -13.76 -16.38 6.61
N PRO A 10 -13.65 -15.03 6.81
CA PRO A 10 -13.19 -14.10 5.79
C PRO A 10 -11.77 -14.38 5.29
N ASP A 11 -10.87 -14.79 6.20
CA ASP A 11 -9.47 -15.10 5.87
C ASP A 11 -9.35 -16.37 5.02
N ALA A 12 -10.20 -17.36 5.26
CA ALA A 12 -10.20 -18.59 4.46
C ALA A 12 -10.74 -18.34 3.05
N ILE A 13 -11.74 -17.46 2.93
CA ILE A 13 -12.30 -17.05 1.64
C ILE A 13 -11.28 -16.26 0.83
N GLU A 14 -10.56 -15.33 1.48
CA GLU A 14 -9.50 -14.53 0.87
C GLU A 14 -8.36 -15.42 0.37
N ARG A 15 -7.85 -16.35 1.20
CA ARG A 15 -6.82 -17.30 0.80
C ARG A 15 -7.23 -18.18 -0.37
N MET A 16 -8.50 -18.58 -0.42
CA MET A 16 -9.01 -19.33 -1.57
C MET A 16 -9.07 -18.49 -2.84
N ALA A 17 -9.39 -17.19 -2.71
CA ALA A 17 -9.34 -16.26 -3.84
C ALA A 17 -7.92 -16.15 -4.40
N GLU A 18 -6.90 -16.04 -3.54
CA GLU A 18 -5.49 -16.02 -3.94
C GLU A 18 -5.08 -17.32 -4.63
N ALA A 19 -5.51 -18.49 -4.11
CA ALA A 19 -5.20 -19.76 -4.71
C ALA A 19 -5.74 -19.91 -6.14
N TYR A 20 -6.90 -19.32 -6.46
CA TYR A 20 -7.41 -19.26 -7.84
C TYR A 20 -6.63 -18.30 -8.74
N LEU A 21 -5.80 -17.41 -8.21
CA LEU A 21 -4.92 -16.54 -8.99
C LEU A 21 -3.53 -17.11 -9.20
N GLY A 22 -3.02 -17.87 -8.21
CA GLY A 22 -1.64 -18.33 -8.14
C GLY A 22 -1.39 -19.77 -8.62
N ASP A 23 -2.39 -20.48 -9.13
CA ASP A 23 -2.27 -21.92 -9.49
C ASP A 23 -1.83 -22.79 -8.31
N GLU A 24 -2.18 -22.35 -7.09
CA GLU A 24 -1.89 -23.01 -5.84
C GLU A 24 -2.98 -24.04 -5.49
N LEU A 25 -2.68 -24.96 -4.59
CA LEU A 25 -3.61 -26.02 -4.10
C LEU A 25 -4.13 -26.93 -5.23
N GLY A 26 -3.49 -26.98 -6.41
CA GLY A 26 -3.94 -27.79 -7.55
C GLY A 26 -5.24 -27.27 -8.20
N LEU A 27 -5.56 -26.00 -7.98
CA LEU A 27 -6.70 -25.32 -8.61
C LEU A 27 -6.26 -24.73 -9.94
N GLU A 28 -7.09 -24.85 -10.97
CA GLU A 28 -6.88 -24.12 -12.22
C GLU A 28 -7.14 -22.62 -12.00
N LYS A 29 -6.31 -21.78 -12.61
CA LYS A 29 -6.46 -20.33 -12.52
C LYS A 29 -7.83 -19.87 -13.01
N ASP A 30 -8.59 -19.20 -12.14
CA ASP A 30 -9.89 -18.62 -12.45
C ASP A 30 -10.07 -17.24 -11.80
N GLU A 31 -9.73 -16.21 -12.56
CA GLU A 31 -9.83 -14.82 -12.12
C GLU A 31 -11.27 -14.38 -11.78
N LYS A 32 -12.27 -14.96 -12.46
CA LYS A 32 -13.69 -14.64 -12.17
C LYS A 32 -14.14 -15.19 -10.84
N THR A 33 -13.72 -16.43 -10.52
CA THR A 33 -13.99 -17.03 -9.22
C THR A 33 -13.22 -16.33 -8.12
N ALA A 34 -11.94 -15.98 -8.35
CA ALA A 34 -11.15 -15.20 -7.40
C ALA A 34 -11.83 -13.86 -7.07
N LEU A 35 -12.29 -13.12 -8.09
CA LEU A 35 -13.01 -11.86 -7.88
C LEU A 35 -14.29 -12.03 -7.05
N LYS A 36 -15.06 -13.10 -7.27
CA LYS A 36 -16.28 -13.38 -6.47
C LYS A 36 -15.92 -13.60 -5.00
N LEU A 37 -14.85 -14.36 -4.75
CA LEU A 37 -14.37 -14.65 -3.40
C LEU A 37 -13.82 -13.40 -2.72
N PHE A 38 -13.01 -12.59 -3.41
CA PHE A 38 -12.57 -11.29 -2.86
C PHE A 38 -13.75 -10.38 -2.51
N LYS A 39 -14.77 -10.30 -3.35
CA LYS A 39 -16.00 -9.53 -3.05
C LYS A 39 -16.71 -10.05 -1.80
N ARG A 40 -16.76 -11.37 -1.59
CA ARG A 40 -17.37 -11.98 -0.40
C ARG A 40 -16.55 -11.67 0.84
N ALA A 41 -15.23 -11.97 0.83
CA ALA A 41 -14.34 -11.71 1.96
C ALA A 41 -14.27 -10.22 2.32
N ALA A 42 -14.21 -9.32 1.33
CA ALA A 42 -14.20 -7.88 1.54
C ALA A 42 -15.49 -7.36 2.21
N LYS A 43 -16.65 -7.90 1.84
CA LYS A 43 -17.93 -7.58 2.50
C LYS A 43 -17.98 -8.07 3.95
N LEU A 44 -17.32 -9.19 4.25
CA LEU A 44 -17.18 -9.74 5.61
C LEU A 44 -16.11 -9.02 6.44
N GLY A 45 -15.42 -8.02 5.87
CA GLY A 45 -14.49 -7.16 6.60
C GLY A 45 -13.02 -7.53 6.48
N ASN A 46 -12.64 -8.58 5.71
CA ASN A 46 -11.23 -8.91 5.52
C ASN A 46 -10.48 -7.78 4.81
N ALA A 47 -9.45 -7.23 5.48
CA ALA A 47 -8.71 -6.08 5.00
C ALA A 47 -7.84 -6.38 3.75
N ALA A 48 -7.27 -7.59 3.66
CA ALA A 48 -6.50 -8.01 2.49
C ALA A 48 -7.41 -8.14 1.26
N ALA A 49 -8.57 -8.77 1.41
CA ALA A 49 -9.55 -8.85 0.33
C ALA A 49 -10.08 -7.48 -0.10
N GLN A 50 -10.27 -6.54 0.84
CA GLN A 50 -10.63 -5.14 0.54
C GLN A 50 -9.53 -4.44 -0.25
N TYR A 51 -8.25 -4.67 0.09
CA TYR A 51 -7.11 -4.16 -0.66
C TYR A 51 -7.08 -4.76 -2.08
N ASN A 52 -7.14 -6.09 -2.21
CA ASN A 52 -7.12 -6.79 -3.49
C ASN A 52 -8.28 -6.33 -4.40
N LEU A 53 -9.48 -6.16 -3.83
CA LEU A 53 -10.64 -5.65 -4.57
C LEU A 53 -10.44 -4.17 -4.97
N GLY A 54 -9.88 -3.35 -4.11
CA GLY A 54 -9.52 -1.97 -4.40
C GLY A 54 -8.52 -1.87 -5.56
N MET A 55 -7.49 -2.70 -5.56
CA MET A 55 -6.50 -2.77 -6.64
C MET A 55 -7.11 -3.31 -7.94
N ALA A 56 -8.02 -4.28 -7.86
CA ALA A 56 -8.73 -4.77 -9.04
C ALA A 56 -9.48 -3.64 -9.75
N TYR A 57 -10.19 -2.80 -9.02
CA TYR A 57 -10.87 -1.63 -9.60
C TYR A 57 -9.92 -0.49 -9.98
N ALA A 58 -8.78 -0.32 -9.32
CA ALA A 58 -7.79 0.68 -9.69
C ALA A 58 -7.16 0.39 -11.06
N CYS A 59 -6.89 -0.87 -11.34
CA CYS A 59 -6.14 -1.33 -12.53
C CYS A 59 -7.02 -2.03 -13.59
N GLY A 60 -8.28 -2.32 -13.30
CA GLY A 60 -9.14 -3.08 -14.21
C GLY A 60 -8.80 -4.59 -14.26
N TYR A 61 -8.28 -5.17 -13.16
CA TYR A 61 -7.95 -6.60 -13.11
C TYR A 61 -9.19 -7.48 -12.96
N TYR A 62 -9.03 -8.77 -13.26
CA TYR A 62 -10.04 -9.83 -13.09
C TYR A 62 -11.35 -9.56 -13.84
N GLY A 63 -11.28 -8.81 -14.96
CA GLY A 63 -12.42 -8.49 -15.83
C GLY A 63 -13.37 -7.42 -15.31
N VAL A 64 -12.96 -6.63 -14.28
CA VAL A 64 -13.71 -5.41 -13.90
C VAL A 64 -13.22 -4.21 -14.73
N THR A 65 -14.10 -3.27 -14.98
CA THR A 65 -13.72 -1.97 -15.54
C THR A 65 -13.05 -1.14 -14.46
N ALA A 66 -11.94 -0.47 -14.82
CA ALA A 66 -11.25 0.42 -13.89
C ALA A 66 -12.19 1.54 -13.43
N ASP A 67 -12.29 1.72 -12.12
CA ASP A 67 -13.12 2.74 -11.47
C ASP A 67 -12.42 3.25 -10.21
N ARG A 68 -11.93 4.49 -10.29
CA ARG A 68 -11.17 5.13 -9.22
C ARG A 68 -11.99 5.31 -7.94
N GLU A 69 -13.27 5.65 -8.05
CA GLU A 69 -14.10 5.91 -6.87
C GLU A 69 -14.34 4.61 -6.09
N THR A 70 -14.71 3.54 -6.80
CA THR A 70 -14.87 2.21 -6.22
C THR A 70 -13.54 1.70 -5.65
N ALA A 71 -12.42 1.91 -6.35
CA ALA A 71 -11.09 1.55 -5.85
C ALA A 71 -10.78 2.24 -4.51
N LEU A 72 -10.93 3.57 -4.44
CA LEU A 72 -10.70 4.34 -3.22
C LEU A 72 -11.65 3.96 -2.08
N HIS A 73 -12.89 3.63 -2.39
CA HIS A 73 -13.84 3.16 -1.39
C HIS A 73 -13.34 1.89 -0.68
N TRP A 74 -12.88 0.89 -1.46
CA TRP A 74 -12.39 -0.37 -0.89
C TRP A 74 -11.02 -0.20 -0.21
N LEU A 75 -10.10 0.56 -0.82
CA LEU A 75 -8.80 0.86 -0.21
C LEU A 75 -8.95 1.60 1.14
N LYS A 76 -9.86 2.58 1.25
CA LYS A 76 -10.13 3.26 2.52
C LYS A 76 -10.75 2.35 3.58
N LYS A 77 -11.53 1.34 3.19
CA LYS A 77 -11.98 0.30 4.13
C LYS A 77 -10.83 -0.56 4.61
N SER A 78 -9.95 -0.96 3.70
CA SER A 78 -8.75 -1.74 4.00
C SER A 78 -7.78 -0.98 4.93
N VAL A 79 -7.65 0.35 4.77
CA VAL A 79 -6.90 1.22 5.71
C VAL A 79 -7.46 1.12 7.14
N LYS A 80 -8.80 1.10 7.31
CA LYS A 80 -9.43 0.94 8.62
C LYS A 80 -9.16 -0.44 9.25
N GLY A 81 -8.86 -1.44 8.45
CA GLY A 81 -8.41 -2.77 8.85
C GLY A 81 -6.88 -2.89 8.97
N GLU A 82 -6.17 -1.75 9.03
CA GLU A 82 -4.72 -1.67 9.25
C GLU A 82 -3.88 -2.40 8.19
N ASN A 83 -4.40 -2.55 6.97
CA ASN A 83 -3.64 -3.16 5.90
C ASN A 83 -2.51 -2.22 5.43
N PRO A 84 -1.22 -2.62 5.54
CA PRO A 84 -0.08 -1.75 5.25
C PRO A 84 -0.02 -1.30 3.79
N MET A 85 -0.35 -2.19 2.86
CA MET A 85 -0.36 -1.88 1.42
C MET A 85 -1.47 -0.89 1.07
N ALA A 86 -2.63 -0.99 1.73
CA ALA A 86 -3.72 -0.03 1.53
C ALA A 86 -3.34 1.36 2.07
N CYS A 87 -2.69 1.42 3.23
CA CYS A 87 -2.18 2.67 3.79
C CYS A 87 -1.19 3.33 2.81
N LEU A 88 -0.25 2.56 2.26
CA LEU A 88 0.69 3.05 1.27
C LEU A 88 -0.04 3.57 0.01
N GLN A 89 -0.95 2.81 -0.58
CA GLN A 89 -1.65 3.20 -1.82
C GLN A 89 -2.53 4.44 -1.64
N VAL A 90 -3.27 4.54 -0.54
CA VAL A 90 -4.09 5.72 -0.24
C VAL A 90 -3.21 6.92 0.08
N GLY A 91 -2.08 6.72 0.76
CA GLY A 91 -1.07 7.75 0.99
C GLY A 91 -0.52 8.32 -0.32
N LEU A 92 -0.12 7.45 -1.26
CA LEU A 92 0.35 7.85 -2.61
C LEU A 92 -0.73 8.63 -3.38
N TYR A 93 -1.99 8.20 -3.28
CA TYR A 93 -3.10 8.94 -3.89
C TYR A 93 -3.20 10.39 -3.35
N TYR A 94 -3.18 10.58 -2.03
CA TYR A 94 -3.23 11.91 -1.44
C TYR A 94 -2.00 12.73 -1.82
N TYR A 95 -0.82 12.14 -1.82
CA TYR A 95 0.43 12.83 -2.10
C TYR A 95 0.54 13.30 -3.56
N TYR A 96 0.23 12.43 -4.52
CA TYR A 96 0.45 12.73 -5.94
C TYR A 96 -0.76 13.30 -6.67
N THR A 97 -1.97 13.04 -6.19
CA THR A 97 -3.20 13.40 -6.92
C THR A 97 -3.88 14.62 -6.31
N VAL A 98 -4.08 14.65 -4.99
CA VAL A 98 -4.84 15.72 -4.34
C VAL A 98 -3.99 16.97 -4.12
N LYS A 99 -2.73 16.83 -3.69
CA LYS A 99 -1.70 17.87 -3.59
C LYS A 99 -2.10 19.14 -2.82
N THR A 100 -2.87 19.02 -1.78
CA THR A 100 -3.16 20.10 -0.83
C THR A 100 -2.38 19.89 0.47
N GLU A 101 -2.20 20.93 1.28
CA GLU A 101 -1.53 20.83 2.58
C GLU A 101 -2.19 19.76 3.47
N ALA A 102 -3.52 19.76 3.54
CA ALA A 102 -4.26 18.74 4.28
C ALA A 102 -4.06 17.33 3.71
N ALA A 103 -3.94 17.21 2.38
CA ALA A 103 -3.67 15.92 1.72
C ALA A 103 -2.25 15.43 1.98
N TYR A 104 -1.25 16.32 1.98
CA TYR A 104 0.12 15.95 2.34
C TYR A 104 0.22 15.49 3.78
N LYS A 105 -0.46 16.17 4.73
CA LYS A 105 -0.51 15.73 6.12
C LYS A 105 -1.12 14.33 6.23
N LYS A 106 -2.25 14.10 5.54
CA LYS A 106 -2.89 12.77 5.52
C LYS A 106 -2.01 11.70 4.87
N ALA A 107 -1.28 12.04 3.81
CA ALA A 107 -0.32 11.14 3.17
C ALA A 107 0.81 10.76 4.14
N PHE A 108 1.39 11.73 4.84
CA PHE A 108 2.44 11.48 5.83
C PHE A 108 1.97 10.55 6.96
N GLU A 109 0.76 10.77 7.50
CA GLU A 109 0.14 9.88 8.49
C GLU A 109 0.02 8.46 7.93
N LEU A 110 -0.54 8.31 6.72
CA LEU A 110 -0.74 7.00 6.08
C LEU A 110 0.58 6.28 5.74
N PHE A 111 1.62 6.99 5.32
CA PHE A 111 2.94 6.39 5.12
C PHE A 111 3.55 5.91 6.45
N THR A 112 3.33 6.67 7.53
CA THR A 112 3.77 6.28 8.88
C THR A 112 3.02 5.05 9.36
N ASP A 113 1.70 4.99 9.16
CA ASP A 113 0.89 3.81 9.47
C ASP A 113 1.34 2.60 8.66
N ALA A 114 1.54 2.76 7.33
CA ALA A 114 2.04 1.68 6.48
C ALA A 114 3.36 1.10 6.99
N TYR A 115 4.32 1.95 7.35
CA TYR A 115 5.59 1.52 7.91
C TYR A 115 5.44 0.80 9.25
N ASN A 116 4.60 1.33 10.15
CA ASN A 116 4.33 0.73 11.46
C ASN A 116 3.63 -0.62 11.35
N PHE A 117 2.79 -0.82 10.34
CA PHE A 117 2.11 -2.08 10.06
C PHE A 117 2.96 -3.07 9.23
N GLY A 118 4.20 -2.74 8.92
CA GLY A 118 5.17 -3.64 8.32
C GLY A 118 5.49 -3.42 6.84
N GLU A 119 4.94 -2.38 6.19
CA GLU A 119 5.37 -2.01 4.84
C GLU A 119 6.66 -1.17 4.91
N GLU A 120 7.79 -1.84 4.95
CA GLU A 120 9.09 -1.20 5.14
C GLU A 120 9.44 -0.18 4.06
N GLN A 121 8.95 -0.35 2.82
CA GLN A 121 9.21 0.59 1.73
C GLN A 121 8.53 1.95 1.94
N ALA A 122 7.50 2.03 2.78
CA ALA A 122 6.81 3.28 3.10
C ALA A 122 7.76 4.34 3.71
N ILE A 123 8.86 3.91 4.35
CA ILE A 123 9.87 4.82 4.92
C ILE A 123 10.52 5.72 3.85
N ILE A 124 10.56 5.31 2.58
CA ILE A 124 11.05 6.14 1.48
C ILE A 124 10.13 7.35 1.29
N ASN A 125 8.81 7.12 1.34
CA ASN A 125 7.82 8.17 1.20
C ASN A 125 7.82 9.12 2.41
N ILE A 126 8.05 8.60 3.62
CA ILE A 126 8.27 9.41 4.83
C ILE A 126 9.51 10.30 4.65
N GLY A 127 10.61 9.74 4.14
CA GLY A 127 11.81 10.49 3.80
C GLY A 127 11.58 11.60 2.79
N LEU A 128 10.80 11.36 1.75
CA LEU A 128 10.40 12.39 0.76
C LEU A 128 9.55 13.49 1.41
N CYS A 129 8.65 13.13 2.32
CA CYS A 129 7.86 14.12 3.08
C CYS A 129 8.77 15.04 3.89
N TYR A 130 9.75 14.50 4.63
CA TYR A 130 10.74 15.29 5.37
C TYR A 130 11.62 16.14 4.46
N LEU A 131 12.03 15.61 3.30
CA LEU A 131 12.91 16.31 2.37
C LEU A 131 12.24 17.57 1.79
N GLN A 132 10.93 17.51 1.55
CA GLN A 132 10.16 18.54 0.87
C GLN A 132 9.29 19.38 1.83
N GLY A 133 9.15 18.97 3.09
CA GLY A 133 8.24 19.61 4.03
C GLY A 133 6.76 19.35 3.73
N ASN A 134 6.44 18.25 3.04
CA ASN A 134 5.08 17.91 2.65
C ASN A 134 4.34 17.18 3.78
N GLY A 135 3.38 17.84 4.43
CA GLY A 135 2.60 17.31 5.53
C GLY A 135 3.34 17.18 6.87
N VAL A 136 4.62 17.52 6.89
CA VAL A 136 5.49 17.58 8.07
C VAL A 136 6.49 18.71 7.88
N LYS A 137 7.04 19.25 8.96
CA LYS A 137 8.10 20.26 8.88
C LYS A 137 9.32 19.67 8.15
N GLU A 138 9.87 20.44 7.19
CA GLU A 138 11.09 20.06 6.48
C GLU A 138 12.22 19.71 7.46
N ASP A 139 12.78 18.52 7.29
CA ASP A 139 13.97 18.05 8.01
C ASP A 139 14.82 17.14 7.11
N LYS A 140 15.83 17.76 6.48
CA LYS A 140 16.74 17.05 5.57
C LYS A 140 17.59 15.99 6.27
N LYS A 141 17.84 16.12 7.59
CA LYS A 141 18.57 15.10 8.34
C LYS A 141 17.71 13.86 8.58
N GLU A 142 16.44 14.06 8.95
CA GLU A 142 15.49 12.95 9.09
C GLU A 142 15.22 12.28 7.74
N ALA A 143 15.13 13.03 6.65
CA ALA A 143 15.02 12.45 5.30
C ALA A 143 16.19 11.50 4.98
N VAL A 144 17.43 11.92 5.26
CA VAL A 144 18.62 11.07 5.06
C VAL A 144 18.57 9.82 5.93
N LYS A 145 18.14 9.92 7.19
CA LYS A 145 17.97 8.75 8.06
C LYS A 145 16.96 7.76 7.47
N CYS A 146 15.81 8.25 7.02
CA CYS A 146 14.79 7.42 6.37
C CYS A 146 15.36 6.69 5.15
N PHE A 147 16.06 7.40 4.27
CA PHE A 147 16.65 6.77 3.08
C PHE A 147 17.75 5.78 3.39
N ARG A 148 18.58 6.01 4.43
CA ARG A 148 19.56 5.03 4.91
C ARG A 148 18.88 3.76 5.43
N THR A 149 17.86 3.91 6.27
CA THR A 149 17.11 2.78 6.78
C THR A 149 16.47 1.97 5.64
N ALA A 150 15.92 2.65 4.63
CA ALA A 150 15.38 1.99 3.44
C ALA A 150 16.46 1.26 2.62
N ALA A 151 17.65 1.86 2.48
CA ALA A 151 18.76 1.23 1.76
C ALA A 151 19.26 -0.03 2.48
N GLU A 152 19.35 0.03 3.81
CA GLU A 152 19.84 -1.08 4.65
C GLU A 152 18.83 -2.23 4.75
N LYS A 153 17.53 -1.91 4.98
CA LYS A 153 16.50 -2.93 5.20
C LYS A 153 15.91 -3.49 3.90
N CYS A 154 15.62 -2.61 2.94
CA CYS A 154 14.88 -2.98 1.73
C CYS A 154 15.79 -3.18 0.52
N SER A 155 17.10 -2.92 0.62
CA SER A 155 18.06 -2.92 -0.52
C SER A 155 17.51 -2.15 -1.74
N SER A 156 16.76 -1.06 -1.49
CA SER A 156 16.00 -0.35 -2.50
C SER A 156 16.89 0.56 -3.35
N GLY A 157 16.91 0.34 -4.66
CA GLY A 157 17.58 1.25 -5.61
C GLY A 157 17.07 2.69 -5.53
N VAL A 158 15.78 2.88 -5.22
CA VAL A 158 15.17 4.20 -5.02
C VAL A 158 15.76 4.90 -3.78
N ALA A 159 16.01 4.14 -2.70
CA ALA A 159 16.62 4.69 -1.50
C ALA A 159 18.07 5.15 -1.76
N TYR A 160 18.86 4.33 -2.47
CA TYR A 160 20.23 4.71 -2.87
C TYR A 160 20.23 5.94 -3.80
N HIS A 161 19.30 6.03 -4.74
CA HIS A 161 19.16 7.19 -5.61
C HIS A 161 18.87 8.47 -4.80
N ASN A 162 17.92 8.43 -3.88
CA ASN A 162 17.58 9.56 -3.02
C ASN A 162 18.74 9.97 -2.10
N LEU A 163 19.50 9.00 -1.58
CA LEU A 163 20.74 9.28 -0.85
C LEU A 163 21.78 9.99 -1.74
N GLY A 164 21.98 9.53 -2.97
CA GLY A 164 22.86 10.19 -3.94
C GLY A 164 22.50 11.66 -4.12
N ILE A 165 21.23 11.97 -4.34
CA ILE A 165 20.71 13.34 -4.42
C ILE A 165 21.03 14.14 -3.15
N CYS A 166 20.85 13.54 -1.97
CA CYS A 166 21.14 14.20 -0.69
C CYS A 166 22.63 14.53 -0.55
N TYR A 167 23.52 13.62 -0.95
CA TYR A 167 24.97 13.86 -0.88
C TYR A 167 25.45 14.88 -1.90
N GLU A 168 24.96 14.84 -3.15
CA GLU A 168 25.32 15.80 -4.20
C GLU A 168 24.96 17.24 -3.79
N ASN A 169 23.78 17.43 -3.20
CA ASN A 169 23.25 18.75 -2.84
C ASN A 169 23.61 19.19 -1.41
N GLY A 170 24.21 18.31 -0.60
CA GLY A 170 24.50 18.58 0.81
C GLY A 170 23.24 18.66 1.66
N PHE A 171 22.17 17.93 1.30
CA PHE A 171 20.93 17.89 2.04
C PHE A 171 21.08 17.01 3.28
N GLY A 172 21.11 17.60 4.48
CA GLY A 172 21.20 16.89 5.74
C GLY A 172 22.54 16.16 6.00
N VAL A 173 23.49 16.25 5.10
CA VAL A 173 24.83 15.65 5.16
C VAL A 173 25.92 16.70 4.91
N ARG A 174 27.14 16.46 5.40
CA ARG A 174 28.30 17.27 4.96
C ARG A 174 28.71 16.78 3.57
N LYS A 175 28.96 17.77 2.68
CA LYS A 175 29.59 17.49 1.39
C LYS A 175 30.98 16.89 1.58
#